data_1e0a60096bb9111a61fdc405750d286c
#
_entry.id   1e0a60096bb9111a61fdc405750d286c
#
_cell.length_a   1.000
_cell.length_b   1.000
_cell.length_c   1.000
_cell.angle_alpha   90.00
_cell.angle_beta   90.00
_cell.angle_gamma   90.00
#
_symmetry.space_group_name_H-M   'P 1'
#
loop_
_entity.id
_entity.type
_entity.pdbx_description
1 polymer ?
#
loop_
_entity_poly.entity_id
_entity_poly.type
_entity_poly.pdbx_seq_one_letter_code
_entity_poly.pdbx_strand_id
1 'polypeptide(L)'
;MQERVSLNGKRFKMFKFRTMFVNDSAACNSQHTCRSDARITPFGRFLRKTSFDELPQFLNVLQGDMSVVGPPPELTFFVQKFRNEIPWYMSRHNVKCGITGWAQVNGLRGSDSSIPKRIQYDLYYLQNWTFGLDLRIIAMTVLSGLINRNAY
;
A
#
# COMPACT_ATOMS: atom_id res chain seq x y z
N MET A 1 12.31 3.85 8.04
CA MET A 1 11.30 2.82 8.34
C MET A 1 10.02 3.53 8.74
N GLN A 2 8.86 2.99 8.39
CA GLN A 2 7.54 3.59 8.68
C GLN A 2 6.66 2.53 9.32
N GLU A 3 5.99 2.88 10.44
CA GLU A 3 5.09 1.97 11.13
C GLU A 3 3.78 1.81 10.35
N ARG A 4 3.36 0.57 10.15
CA ARG A 4 2.14 0.18 9.43
C ARG A 4 1.37 -0.88 10.23
N VAL A 5 0.12 -1.10 9.80
CA VAL A 5 -0.78 -2.08 10.41
C VAL A 5 -1.02 -3.25 9.44
N SER A 6 -0.96 -4.48 9.95
CA SER A 6 -1.16 -5.73 9.23
C SER A 6 -2.22 -6.60 9.92
N LEU A 7 -2.12 -7.91 9.77
CA LEU A 7 -3.01 -8.93 10.33
C LEU A 7 -3.37 -8.65 11.80
N ASN A 8 -4.66 -8.74 12.11
CA ASN A 8 -5.23 -8.54 13.45
C ASN A 8 -4.86 -7.18 14.09
N GLY A 9 -4.56 -6.17 13.28
CA GLY A 9 -4.15 -4.87 13.79
C GLY A 9 -2.71 -4.81 14.31
N LYS A 10 -1.90 -5.86 14.11
CA LYS A 10 -0.49 -5.90 14.52
C LYS A 10 0.29 -4.81 13.78
N ARG A 11 1.06 -4.03 14.52
CA ARG A 11 1.97 -3.03 13.98
C ARG A 11 3.30 -3.67 13.59
N PHE A 12 3.87 -3.20 12.48
CA PHE A 12 5.19 -3.62 12.01
C PHE A 12 5.93 -2.47 11.35
N LYS A 13 7.25 -2.58 11.24
CA LYS A 13 8.11 -1.59 10.57
C LYS A 13 8.27 -1.99 9.11
N MET A 14 7.62 -1.24 8.21
CA MET A 14 7.70 -1.45 6.78
C MET A 14 9.04 -0.94 6.23
N PHE A 15 9.73 -1.79 5.47
CA PHE A 15 10.94 -1.44 4.75
C PHE A 15 10.59 -0.80 3.41
N LYS A 16 11.22 0.34 3.12
CA LYS A 16 11.07 1.05 1.85
C LYS A 16 12.29 1.90 1.60
N PHE A 17 12.74 2.03 0.35
CA PHE A 17 13.79 2.98 0.02
C PHE A 17 13.28 4.41 0.22
N ARG A 18 14.18 5.27 0.73
CA ARG A 18 13.87 6.68 0.91
C ARG A 18 13.85 7.39 -0.45
N THR A 19 12.73 7.99 -0.78
CA THR A 19 12.51 8.72 -2.03
C THR A 19 12.31 10.22 -1.82
N MET A 20 12.35 10.69 -0.56
CA MET A 20 12.12 12.08 -0.18
C MET A 20 13.29 12.63 0.62
N PHE A 21 13.50 13.96 0.54
CA PHE A 21 14.40 14.68 1.43
C PHE A 21 14.00 14.49 2.89
N VAL A 22 14.99 14.58 3.80
CA VAL A 22 14.72 14.53 5.24
C VAL A 22 14.17 15.89 5.65
N ASN A 23 12.94 15.89 6.16
CA ASN A 23 12.34 17.06 6.79
C ASN A 23 12.01 16.70 8.25
N ASP A 24 12.49 17.51 9.18
CA ASP A 24 12.34 17.29 10.62
C ASP A 24 10.95 17.70 11.17
N SER A 25 10.05 18.22 10.34
CA SER A 25 8.71 18.63 10.81
C SER A 25 7.78 17.43 10.99
N ALA A 26 7.41 17.15 12.22
CA ALA A 26 6.47 16.09 12.62
C ALA A 26 5.10 16.18 11.89
N ALA A 27 4.68 17.39 11.51
CA ALA A 27 3.45 17.64 10.75
C ALA A 27 3.47 16.99 9.33
N CYS A 28 4.65 16.66 8.81
CA CYS A 28 4.82 16.11 7.46
C CYS A 28 4.52 14.60 7.36
N ASN A 29 4.52 13.90 8.50
CA ASN A 29 4.34 12.44 8.54
C ASN A 29 2.86 11.99 8.47
N SER A 30 1.93 12.91 8.65
CA SER A 30 0.49 12.65 8.66
C SER A 30 -0.22 13.01 7.34
N GLN A 31 0.50 13.53 6.34
CA GLN A 31 -0.09 13.89 5.05
C GLN A 31 0.18 12.82 4.00
N HIS A 32 -0.86 12.47 3.23
CA HIS A 32 -0.70 11.70 2.01
C HIS A 32 0.18 12.46 1.01
N THR A 33 1.11 11.76 0.40
CA THR A 33 1.99 12.34 -0.62
C THR A 33 1.22 12.58 -1.90
N CYS A 34 1.19 13.83 -2.38
CA CYS A 34 0.60 14.20 -3.68
C CYS A 34 1.55 13.90 -4.85
N ARG A 35 1.00 13.83 -6.07
CA ARG A 35 1.78 13.55 -7.31
C ARG A 35 2.95 14.50 -7.54
N SER A 36 2.81 15.78 -7.21
CA SER A 36 3.81 16.85 -7.42
C SER A 36 4.47 17.31 -6.13
N ASP A 37 4.68 16.40 -5.17
CA ASP A 37 5.28 16.74 -3.89
C ASP A 37 6.75 17.15 -4.08
N ALA A 38 7.06 18.42 -3.76
CA ALA A 38 8.40 19.01 -3.90
C ALA A 38 9.47 18.31 -3.04
N ARG A 39 9.05 17.51 -2.07
CA ARG A 39 9.96 16.74 -1.20
C ARG A 39 10.56 15.53 -1.90
N ILE A 40 10.04 15.12 -3.07
CA ILE A 40 10.51 13.94 -3.79
C ILE A 40 11.82 14.27 -4.50
N THR A 41 12.88 13.50 -4.20
CA THR A 41 14.17 13.65 -4.91
C THR A 41 14.03 13.21 -6.38
N PRO A 42 14.90 13.71 -7.31
CA PRO A 42 14.89 13.25 -8.71
C PRO A 42 15.06 11.72 -8.83
N PHE A 43 15.99 11.14 -8.07
CA PHE A 43 16.17 9.69 -8.02
C PHE A 43 14.98 8.98 -7.36
N GLY A 44 14.39 9.57 -6.32
CA GLY A 44 13.18 9.08 -5.68
C GLY A 44 11.98 9.03 -6.63
N ARG A 45 11.87 9.98 -7.56
CA ARG A 45 10.85 9.97 -8.60
C ARG A 45 11.01 8.78 -9.55
N PHE A 46 12.23 8.47 -9.94
CA PHE A 46 12.51 7.26 -10.74
C PHE A 46 12.12 5.98 -9.98
N LEU A 47 12.54 5.84 -8.72
CA LEU A 47 12.21 4.68 -7.89
C LEU A 47 10.68 4.49 -7.74
N ARG A 48 9.95 5.58 -7.49
CA ARG A 48 8.48 5.54 -7.38
C ARG A 48 7.81 5.17 -8.70
N LYS A 49 8.30 5.72 -9.81
CA LYS A 49 7.76 5.42 -11.15
C LYS A 49 7.91 3.94 -11.52
N THR A 50 8.99 3.31 -11.05
CA THR A 50 9.27 1.88 -11.29
C THR A 50 8.78 0.98 -10.16
N SER A 51 8.24 1.54 -9.07
CA SER A 51 7.90 0.85 -7.81
C SER A 51 9.10 0.11 -7.16
N PHE A 52 10.33 0.43 -7.54
CA PHE A 52 11.54 -0.17 -6.96
C PHE A 52 11.76 0.27 -5.51
N ASP A 53 11.18 1.39 -5.11
CA ASP A 53 11.20 1.82 -3.72
C ASP A 53 10.47 0.84 -2.78
N GLU A 54 9.64 -0.05 -3.30
CA GLU A 54 8.90 -1.06 -2.55
C GLU A 54 9.59 -2.41 -2.47
N LEU A 55 10.70 -2.63 -3.22
CA LEU A 55 11.43 -3.91 -3.20
C LEU A 55 11.86 -4.37 -1.79
N PRO A 56 12.30 -3.48 -0.86
CA PRO A 56 12.64 -3.91 0.49
C PRO A 56 11.48 -4.52 1.28
N GLN A 57 10.21 -4.33 0.85
CA GLN A 57 9.05 -4.97 1.50
C GLN A 57 9.05 -6.50 1.37
N PHE A 58 9.79 -7.05 0.40
CA PHE A 58 10.00 -8.51 0.34
C PHE A 58 10.68 -9.06 1.60
N LEU A 59 11.50 -8.26 2.29
CA LEU A 59 12.04 -8.65 3.59
C LEU A 59 10.93 -8.75 4.65
N ASN A 60 9.92 -7.87 4.61
CA ASN A 60 8.76 -8.00 5.49
C ASN A 60 7.92 -9.25 5.16
N VAL A 61 7.85 -9.65 3.89
CA VAL A 61 7.18 -10.91 3.51
C VAL A 61 7.95 -12.11 4.07
N LEU A 62 9.27 -12.15 3.93
CA LEU A 62 10.11 -13.22 4.48
C LEU A 62 10.04 -13.29 6.01
N GLN A 63 9.94 -12.14 6.69
CA GLN A 63 9.75 -12.05 8.15
C GLN A 63 8.33 -12.43 8.59
N GLY A 64 7.39 -12.59 7.64
CA GLY A 64 6.01 -12.96 7.93
C GLY A 64 5.10 -11.80 8.38
N ASP A 65 5.56 -10.55 8.32
CA ASP A 65 4.76 -9.36 8.64
C ASP A 65 3.79 -9.01 7.52
N MET A 66 4.15 -9.32 6.26
CA MET A 66 3.37 -9.05 5.05
C MET A 66 3.14 -10.31 4.22
N SER A 67 2.25 -10.22 3.25
CA SER A 67 2.09 -11.15 2.13
C SER A 67 2.52 -10.48 0.82
N VAL A 68 2.73 -11.25 -0.24
CA VAL A 68 2.90 -10.71 -1.59
C VAL A 68 1.60 -10.05 -2.06
N VAL A 69 0.46 -10.76 -1.89
CA VAL A 69 -0.87 -10.28 -2.26
C VAL A 69 -1.72 -10.04 -1.01
N GLY A 70 -2.44 -8.93 -0.98
CA GLY A 70 -3.34 -8.57 0.11
C GLY A 70 -3.73 -7.08 0.09
N PRO A 71 -4.58 -6.63 1.01
CA PRO A 71 -4.86 -5.22 1.19
C PRO A 71 -3.59 -4.41 1.45
N PRO A 72 -3.43 -3.21 0.88
CA PRO A 72 -2.24 -2.39 1.10
C PRO A 72 -2.11 -1.98 2.59
N PRO A 73 -0.85 -1.95 3.13
CA PRO A 73 -0.60 -1.55 4.51
C PRO A 73 -0.93 -0.07 4.73
N GLU A 74 -1.64 0.24 5.82
CA GLU A 74 -2.06 1.60 6.13
C GLU A 74 -1.32 2.14 7.36
N LEU A 75 -1.15 3.47 7.43
CA LEU A 75 -0.58 4.15 8.59
C LEU A 75 -1.49 4.01 9.81
N THR A 76 -0.91 3.83 10.99
CA THR A 76 -1.63 3.70 12.26
C THR A 76 -2.63 4.85 12.48
N PHE A 77 -2.24 6.07 12.12
CA PHE A 77 -3.10 7.26 12.21
C PHE A 77 -4.38 7.11 11.36
N PHE A 78 -4.25 6.66 10.11
CA PHE A 78 -5.40 6.48 9.23
C PHE A 78 -6.29 5.30 9.65
N VAL A 79 -5.68 4.23 10.18
CA VAL A 79 -6.45 3.11 10.73
C VAL A 79 -7.36 3.56 11.87
N GLN A 80 -6.83 4.38 12.80
CA GLN A 80 -7.62 4.94 13.90
C GLN A 80 -8.76 5.82 13.41
N LYS A 81 -8.51 6.67 12.41
CA LYS A 81 -9.52 7.53 11.79
C LYS A 81 -10.60 6.71 11.10
N PHE A 82 -10.23 5.86 10.15
CA PHE A 82 -11.18 5.14 9.30
C PHE A 82 -11.94 4.03 10.03
N ARG A 83 -11.38 3.48 11.10
CA ARG A 83 -12.08 2.51 11.94
C ARG A 83 -13.44 3.01 12.43
N ASN A 84 -13.54 4.31 12.74
CA ASN A 84 -14.76 4.92 13.26
C ASN A 84 -15.65 5.49 12.16
N GLU A 85 -15.09 5.83 11.00
CA GLU A 85 -15.79 6.51 9.92
C GLU A 85 -16.37 5.53 8.87
N ILE A 86 -15.73 4.36 8.70
CA ILE A 86 -16.07 3.44 7.60
C ILE A 86 -16.51 2.10 8.17
N PRO A 87 -17.76 1.67 7.91
CA PRO A 87 -18.24 0.34 8.29
C PRO A 87 -17.30 -0.75 7.72
N TRP A 88 -17.09 -1.80 8.52
CA TRP A 88 -16.29 -2.98 8.14
C TRP A 88 -14.82 -2.69 7.79
N TYR A 89 -14.32 -1.46 8.03
CA TYR A 89 -12.92 -1.11 7.75
C TYR A 89 -11.93 -2.11 8.34
N MET A 90 -12.16 -2.55 9.59
CA MET A 90 -11.24 -3.45 10.29
C MET A 90 -11.19 -4.86 9.69
N SER A 91 -12.21 -5.28 8.94
CA SER A 91 -12.23 -6.60 8.30
C SER A 91 -11.10 -6.82 7.31
N ARG A 92 -10.57 -5.74 6.70
CA ARG A 92 -9.39 -5.81 5.83
C ARG A 92 -8.11 -6.29 6.54
N HIS A 93 -8.08 -6.21 7.87
CA HIS A 93 -6.97 -6.68 8.71
C HIS A 93 -7.13 -8.14 9.16
N ASN A 94 -8.13 -8.87 8.68
CA ASN A 94 -8.26 -10.30 8.91
C ASN A 94 -7.26 -11.14 8.09
N VAL A 95 -6.52 -10.50 7.18
CA VAL A 95 -5.41 -11.09 6.42
C VAL A 95 -4.17 -10.20 6.54
N LYS A 96 -3.01 -10.74 6.19
CA LYS A 96 -1.78 -9.94 6.11
C LYS A 96 -1.91 -8.90 5.01
N CYS A 97 -1.38 -7.71 5.24
CA CYS A 97 -1.27 -6.70 4.19
C CYS A 97 -0.32 -7.19 3.09
N GLY A 98 -0.59 -6.77 1.85
CA GLY A 98 0.16 -7.17 0.66
C GLY A 98 1.07 -6.07 0.11
N ILE A 99 2.10 -6.48 -0.64
CA ILE A 99 2.89 -5.58 -1.50
C ILE A 99 1.98 -5.09 -2.64
N THR A 100 1.18 -6.00 -3.20
CA THR A 100 0.14 -5.70 -4.20
C THR A 100 -1.21 -6.23 -3.74
N GLY A 101 -2.31 -5.76 -4.37
CA GLY A 101 -3.65 -6.19 -4.00
C GLY A 101 -4.71 -5.82 -5.03
N TRP A 102 -5.91 -6.37 -4.86
CA TRP A 102 -7.01 -6.22 -5.80
C TRP A 102 -7.38 -4.76 -6.07
N ALA A 103 -7.43 -3.92 -5.03
CA ALA A 103 -7.67 -2.49 -5.20
C ALA A 103 -6.58 -1.81 -6.05
N GLN A 104 -5.32 -2.14 -5.83
CA GLN A 104 -4.19 -1.54 -6.51
C GLN A 104 -4.17 -1.85 -8.02
N VAL A 105 -4.39 -3.13 -8.40
CA VAL A 105 -4.41 -3.53 -9.82
C VAL A 105 -5.62 -3.01 -10.58
N ASN A 106 -6.68 -2.61 -9.87
CA ASN A 106 -7.85 -1.94 -10.44
C ASN A 106 -7.76 -0.41 -10.39
N GLY A 107 -6.54 0.15 -10.30
CA GLY A 107 -6.30 1.59 -10.41
C GLY A 107 -6.57 2.41 -9.15
N LEU A 108 -6.87 1.78 -8.01
CA LEU A 108 -7.13 2.46 -6.74
C LEU A 108 -5.82 2.62 -5.93
N ARG A 109 -4.80 3.20 -6.56
CA ARG A 109 -3.51 3.55 -5.96
C ARG A 109 -3.47 5.03 -5.57
N GLY A 110 -2.69 5.33 -4.51
CA GLY A 110 -2.40 6.71 -4.12
C GLY A 110 -3.51 7.44 -3.38
N SER A 111 -3.28 8.73 -3.13
CA SER A 111 -4.15 9.63 -2.37
C SER A 111 -5.44 10.00 -3.11
N ASP A 112 -5.42 9.94 -4.45
CA ASP A 112 -6.52 10.43 -5.28
C ASP A 112 -7.68 9.42 -5.40
N SER A 113 -7.48 8.18 -4.91
CA SER A 113 -8.52 7.16 -4.91
C SER A 113 -9.44 7.29 -3.69
N SER A 114 -10.76 7.16 -3.91
CA SER A 114 -11.74 7.12 -2.83
C SER A 114 -11.43 6.00 -1.85
N ILE A 115 -11.20 6.34 -0.58
CA ILE A 115 -10.92 5.38 0.50
C ILE A 115 -12.06 4.34 0.63
N PRO A 116 -13.35 4.74 0.67
CA PRO A 116 -14.44 3.75 0.73
C PRO A 116 -14.43 2.76 -0.44
N LYS A 117 -14.15 3.23 -1.66
CA LYS A 117 -14.06 2.36 -2.83
C LYS A 117 -12.88 1.38 -2.72
N ARG A 118 -11.73 1.83 -2.23
CA ARG A 118 -10.57 0.97 -1.97
C ARG A 118 -10.92 -0.15 -1.00
N ILE A 119 -11.62 0.19 0.09
CA ILE A 119 -12.03 -0.78 1.11
C ILE A 119 -13.01 -1.80 0.52
N GLN A 120 -13.95 -1.40 -0.33
CA GLN A 120 -14.84 -2.33 -1.03
C GLN A 120 -14.06 -3.37 -1.84
N TYR A 121 -13.01 -2.96 -2.56
CA TYR A 121 -12.15 -3.88 -3.32
C TYR A 121 -11.31 -4.78 -2.41
N ASP A 122 -10.84 -4.26 -1.27
CA ASP A 122 -10.13 -5.07 -0.28
C ASP A 122 -11.07 -6.13 0.33
N LEU A 123 -12.31 -5.75 0.66
CA LEU A 123 -13.33 -6.69 1.17
C LEU A 123 -13.73 -7.73 0.11
N TYR A 124 -13.89 -7.31 -1.14
CA TYR A 124 -14.13 -8.24 -2.25
C TYR A 124 -13.02 -9.29 -2.34
N TYR A 125 -11.75 -8.88 -2.26
CA TYR A 125 -10.63 -9.81 -2.24
C TYR A 125 -10.72 -10.82 -1.11
N LEU A 126 -11.04 -10.38 0.11
CA LEU A 126 -11.18 -11.27 1.26
C LEU A 126 -12.30 -12.31 1.07
N GLN A 127 -13.42 -11.87 0.53
CA GLN A 127 -14.61 -12.72 0.33
C GLN A 127 -14.45 -13.74 -0.81
N ASN A 128 -13.66 -13.39 -1.82
CA ASN A 128 -13.46 -14.17 -3.04
C ASN A 128 -12.04 -14.73 -3.16
N TRP A 129 -11.30 -14.79 -2.06
CA TRP A 129 -9.92 -15.23 -2.09
C TRP A 129 -9.78 -16.66 -2.64
N THR A 130 -8.92 -16.80 -3.61
CA THR A 130 -8.44 -18.07 -4.15
C THR A 130 -6.98 -17.91 -4.55
N PHE A 131 -6.22 -18.99 -4.58
CA PHE A 131 -4.85 -18.98 -5.09
C PHE A 131 -4.77 -18.46 -6.54
N GLY A 132 -5.79 -18.81 -7.37
CA GLY A 132 -5.90 -18.30 -8.74
C GLY A 132 -6.08 -16.79 -8.81
N LEU A 133 -6.84 -16.19 -7.86
CA LEU A 133 -6.97 -14.74 -7.76
C LEU A 133 -5.64 -14.08 -7.40
N ASP A 134 -4.85 -14.66 -6.50
CA ASP A 134 -3.51 -14.15 -6.17
C ASP A 134 -2.59 -14.17 -7.39
N LEU A 135 -2.54 -15.26 -8.14
CA LEU A 135 -1.76 -15.35 -9.38
C LEU A 135 -2.20 -14.30 -10.41
N ARG A 136 -3.52 -14.09 -10.55
CA ARG A 136 -4.08 -13.05 -11.42
C ARG A 136 -3.63 -11.65 -10.99
N ILE A 137 -3.68 -11.34 -9.69
CA ILE A 137 -3.24 -10.05 -9.16
C ILE A 137 -1.75 -9.84 -9.41
N ILE A 138 -0.91 -10.85 -9.21
CA ILE A 138 0.53 -10.78 -9.49
C ILE A 138 0.76 -10.52 -10.98
N ALA A 139 0.11 -11.26 -11.87
CA ALA A 139 0.22 -11.06 -13.32
C ALA A 139 -0.20 -9.65 -13.73
N MET A 140 -1.34 -9.15 -13.23
CA MET A 140 -1.80 -7.79 -13.49
C MET A 140 -0.83 -6.73 -12.95
N THR A 141 -0.18 -6.98 -11.81
CA THR A 141 0.82 -6.07 -11.24
C THR A 141 2.04 -5.96 -12.15
N VAL A 142 2.56 -7.07 -12.63
CA VAL A 142 3.71 -7.11 -13.55
C VAL A 142 3.35 -6.42 -14.87
N LEU A 143 2.21 -6.74 -15.45
CA LEU A 143 1.74 -6.16 -16.71
C LEU A 143 1.49 -4.64 -16.56
N SER A 144 0.84 -4.21 -15.47
CA SER A 144 0.63 -2.78 -15.24
C SER A 144 1.94 -2.03 -14.94
N GLY A 145 2.90 -2.66 -14.29
CA GLY A 145 4.25 -2.09 -14.11
C GLY A 145 4.99 -1.88 -15.43
N LEU A 146 4.77 -2.76 -16.42
CA LEU A 146 5.37 -2.66 -17.75
C LEU A 146 4.62 -1.70 -18.69
N ILE A 147 3.29 -1.61 -18.56
CA ILE A 147 2.42 -0.88 -19.51
C ILE A 147 2.01 0.49 -18.98
N ASN A 148 1.81 0.65 -17.68
CA ASN A 148 1.32 1.91 -17.12
C ASN A 148 2.44 2.96 -16.97
N ARG A 149 2.47 3.89 -17.92
CA ARG A 149 3.12 5.21 -17.78
C ARG A 149 2.53 6.09 -16.66
N ASN A 150 1.49 5.63 -15.97
CA ASN A 150 0.72 6.36 -14.96
C ASN A 150 0.94 5.89 -13.51
N ALA A 151 2.00 5.17 -13.21
CA ALA A 151 2.46 5.03 -11.83
C ALA A 151 3.05 6.38 -11.39
N TYR A 152 2.20 7.22 -10.77
CA TYR A 152 2.43 8.60 -10.32
C TYR A 152 2.51 9.65 -11.43
#